data_229f8f4cce8f9694e8c99af352e43688
#
_entry.id   229f8f4cce8f9694e8c99af352e43688
#
_cell.length_a   1.000
_cell.length_b   1.000
_cell.length_c   1.000
_cell.angle_alpha   90.00
_cell.angle_beta   90.00
_cell.angle_gamma   90.00
#
_symmetry.space_group_name_H-M   'P 1'
#
loop_
_entity.id
_entity.type
_entity.pdbx_description
1 polymer ?
#
loop_
_entity_poly.entity_id
_entity_poly.type
_entity_poly.pdbx_seq_one_letter_code
_entity_poly.pdbx_strand_id
1 'polypeptide(L)'
;MFSILILATGCQTIKNKSDAAIEKENKKLGQFIGKQTAELKMNLGAPTEDFINELGNETLVYKTKKYGIPCERKFEINAGGTIVGFTSSGCI
;
A
#
# COMPACT_ATOMS: atom_id res chain seq x y z
N MET A 1 24.72 -28.24 -14.06
CA MET A 1 24.61 -26.79 -14.18
C MET A 1 23.21 -26.31 -14.52
N PHE A 2 22.54 -27.00 -15.41
CA PHE A 2 21.23 -26.55 -15.89
C PHE A 2 20.10 -26.76 -14.89
N SER A 3 20.23 -27.70 -14.01
CA SER A 3 19.21 -28.02 -13.01
C SER A 3 18.90 -26.88 -12.05
N ILE A 4 19.88 -26.01 -11.82
CA ILE A 4 19.73 -24.88 -10.90
C ILE A 4 18.68 -23.89 -11.39
N LEU A 5 18.63 -23.64 -12.69
CA LEU A 5 17.68 -22.72 -13.30
C LEU A 5 16.24 -23.20 -13.16
N ILE A 6 16.04 -24.50 -13.26
CA ILE A 6 14.70 -25.10 -13.15
C ILE A 6 14.13 -24.92 -11.75
N LEU A 7 14.95 -25.06 -10.73
CA LEU A 7 14.53 -24.90 -9.35
C LEU A 7 14.09 -23.45 -9.04
N ALA A 8 14.82 -22.49 -9.58
CA ALA A 8 14.47 -21.07 -9.39
C ALA A 8 13.11 -20.76 -10.00
N THR A 9 12.82 -21.31 -11.16
CA THR A 9 11.55 -21.09 -11.83
C THR A 9 10.38 -21.65 -11.01
N GLY A 10 10.55 -22.82 -10.41
CA GLY A 10 9.52 -23.43 -9.57
C GLY A 10 9.15 -22.60 -8.37
N CYS A 11 10.12 -22.00 -7.71
CA CYS A 11 9.89 -21.15 -6.55
C CYS A 11 9.07 -19.92 -6.92
N GLN A 12 9.34 -19.32 -8.06
CA GLN A 12 8.62 -18.13 -8.51
C GLN A 12 7.14 -18.43 -8.78
N THR A 13 6.83 -19.59 -9.31
CA THR A 13 5.47 -19.98 -9.62
C THR A 13 4.60 -20.02 -8.36
N ILE A 14 5.13 -20.48 -7.26
CA ILE A 14 4.39 -20.60 -6.01
C ILE A 14 4.05 -19.23 -5.43
N LYS A 15 4.93 -18.25 -5.58
CA LYS A 15 4.75 -16.91 -5.02
C LYS A 15 3.82 -16.03 -5.84
N ASN A 16 3.55 -16.37 -7.08
CA ASN A 16 2.87 -15.47 -8.00
C ASN A 16 1.50 -14.97 -7.53
N LYS A 17 0.72 -15.79 -6.84
CA LYS A 17 -0.61 -15.36 -6.40
C LYS A 17 -0.56 -14.24 -5.38
N SER A 18 0.29 -14.37 -4.36
CA SER A 18 0.45 -13.33 -3.36
C SER A 18 1.09 -12.09 -3.95
N ASP A 19 2.12 -12.27 -4.78
CA ASP A 19 2.83 -11.16 -5.39
C ASP A 19 1.92 -10.37 -6.33
N ALA A 20 1.05 -11.04 -7.08
CA ALA A 20 0.11 -10.37 -7.96
C ALA A 20 -0.88 -9.50 -7.20
N ALA A 21 -1.36 -9.96 -6.04
CA ALA A 21 -2.27 -9.18 -5.20
C ALA A 21 -1.57 -7.95 -4.62
N ILE A 22 -0.34 -8.11 -4.15
CA ILE A 22 0.47 -7.02 -3.59
C ILE A 22 0.79 -5.99 -4.69
N GLU A 23 1.19 -6.46 -5.85
CA GLU A 23 1.51 -5.60 -6.98
C GLU A 23 0.31 -4.76 -7.41
N LYS A 24 -0.86 -5.39 -7.48
CA LYS A 24 -2.10 -4.72 -7.84
C LYS A 24 -2.46 -3.65 -6.82
N GLU A 25 -2.31 -3.94 -5.54
CA GLU A 25 -2.56 -3.00 -4.46
C GLU A 25 -1.58 -1.82 -4.53
N ASN A 26 -0.29 -2.10 -4.70
CA ASN A 26 0.73 -1.07 -4.79
C ASN A 26 0.52 -0.16 -6.01
N LYS A 27 0.12 -0.73 -7.13
CA LYS A 27 -0.17 0.04 -8.33
C LYS A 27 -1.38 0.95 -8.12
N LYS A 28 -2.40 0.45 -7.45
CA LYS A 28 -3.59 1.23 -7.14
C LYS A 28 -3.28 2.38 -6.20
N LEU A 29 -2.51 2.14 -5.15
CA LEU A 29 -2.17 3.17 -4.17
C LEU A 29 -1.08 4.11 -4.68
N GLY A 30 -0.16 3.61 -5.50
CA GLY A 30 0.93 4.39 -6.05
C GLY A 30 0.47 5.56 -6.92
N GLN A 31 -0.71 5.47 -7.49
CA GLN A 31 -1.26 6.56 -8.30
C GLN A 31 -1.52 7.82 -7.48
N PHE A 32 -1.62 7.71 -6.17
CA PHE A 32 -1.84 8.86 -5.29
C PHE A 32 -0.56 9.60 -4.95
N ILE A 33 0.61 9.02 -5.21
CA ILE A 33 1.89 9.68 -4.94
C ILE A 33 1.99 10.94 -5.80
N GLY A 34 2.32 12.06 -5.15
CA GLY A 34 2.42 13.35 -5.82
C GLY A 34 1.09 14.10 -5.91
N LYS A 35 -0.01 13.49 -5.47
CA LYS A 35 -1.32 14.12 -5.48
C LYS A 35 -1.62 14.78 -4.15
N GLN A 36 -2.64 15.63 -4.13
CA GLN A 36 -3.04 16.33 -2.92
C GLN A 36 -3.91 15.47 -2.01
N THR A 37 -3.86 15.77 -0.71
CA THR A 37 -4.67 15.08 0.30
C THR A 37 -6.16 15.07 -0.05
N ALA A 38 -6.67 16.17 -0.58
CA ALA A 38 -8.09 16.27 -0.95
C ALA A 38 -8.49 15.21 -1.95
N GLU A 39 -7.62 14.90 -2.91
CA GLU A 39 -7.88 13.89 -3.92
C GLU A 39 -7.96 12.49 -3.30
N LEU A 40 -7.10 12.20 -2.34
CA LEU A 40 -7.14 10.94 -1.60
C LEU A 40 -8.47 10.79 -0.85
N LYS A 41 -8.88 11.84 -0.14
CA LYS A 41 -10.12 11.82 0.62
C LYS A 41 -11.36 11.73 -0.26
N MET A 42 -11.31 12.27 -1.47
CA MET A 42 -12.40 12.11 -2.43
C MET A 42 -12.57 10.67 -2.87
N ASN A 43 -11.48 9.93 -3.01
CA ASN A 43 -11.50 8.55 -3.48
C ASN A 43 -11.73 7.54 -2.36
N LEU A 44 -11.12 7.75 -1.20
CA LEU A 44 -11.15 6.79 -0.09
C LEU A 44 -12.05 7.23 1.07
N GLY A 45 -12.50 8.47 1.06
CA GLY A 45 -13.31 9.01 2.15
C GLY A 45 -12.46 9.50 3.31
N ALA A 46 -13.07 9.64 4.50
CA ALA A 46 -12.39 10.10 5.69
C ALA A 46 -11.49 8.98 6.23
N PRO A 47 -10.27 9.31 6.68
CA PRO A 47 -9.39 8.30 7.26
C PRO A 47 -9.90 7.80 8.61
N THR A 48 -9.51 6.59 8.97
CA THR A 48 -9.84 6.02 10.28
C THR A 48 -9.07 6.72 11.38
N GLU A 49 -7.80 7.06 11.09
CA GLU A 49 -6.93 7.78 12.02
C GLU A 49 -6.10 8.80 11.26
N ASP A 50 -5.63 9.81 11.97
CA ASP A 50 -4.81 10.89 11.43
C ASP A 50 -3.84 11.32 12.53
N PHE A 51 -2.54 11.23 12.25
CA PHE A 51 -1.52 11.62 13.24
C PHE A 51 -0.27 12.17 12.55
N ILE A 52 0.58 12.82 13.33
CA ILE A 52 1.87 13.33 12.86
C ILE A 52 2.94 12.30 13.22
N ASN A 53 3.72 11.86 12.24
CA ASN A 53 4.76 10.86 12.46
C ASN A 53 6.06 11.50 13.00
N GLU A 54 7.08 10.67 13.20
CA GLU A 54 8.36 11.12 13.77
C GLU A 54 9.08 12.14 12.89
N LEU A 55 8.82 12.12 11.59
CA LEU A 55 9.42 13.06 10.66
C LEU A 55 8.66 14.39 10.58
N GLY A 56 7.57 14.53 11.33
CA GLY A 56 6.74 15.73 11.31
C GLY A 56 5.73 15.75 10.18
N ASN A 57 5.56 14.66 9.47
CA ASN A 57 4.59 14.55 8.38
C ASN A 57 3.27 13.98 8.88
N GLU A 58 2.18 14.47 8.30
CA GLU A 58 0.86 13.91 8.58
C GLU A 58 0.74 12.51 8.01
N THR A 59 0.14 11.61 8.77
CA THR A 59 -0.11 10.24 8.32
C THR A 59 -1.59 9.94 8.42
N LEU A 60 -2.21 9.59 7.29
CA LEU A 60 -3.61 9.19 7.22
C LEU A 60 -3.68 7.67 7.19
N VAL A 61 -4.48 7.09 8.08
CA VAL A 61 -4.62 5.65 8.21
C VAL A 61 -6.03 5.23 7.83
N TYR A 62 -6.12 4.30 6.89
CA TYR A 62 -7.40 3.72 6.47
C TYR A 62 -7.41 2.25 6.84
N LYS A 63 -8.33 1.87 7.72
CA LYS A 63 -8.47 0.49 8.18
C LYS A 63 -9.75 -0.10 7.61
N THR A 64 -9.62 -1.27 6.98
CA THR A 64 -10.77 -2.02 6.47
C THR A 64 -10.61 -3.49 6.83
N LYS A 65 -11.66 -4.26 6.62
CA LYS A 65 -11.63 -5.70 6.84
C LYS A 65 -12.19 -6.42 5.64
N LYS A 66 -11.54 -7.51 5.26
CA LYS A 66 -12.03 -8.36 4.17
C LYS A 66 -11.86 -9.80 4.60
N TYR A 67 -12.95 -10.55 4.63
CA TYR A 67 -12.96 -11.95 5.10
C TYR A 67 -12.38 -12.11 6.51
N GLY A 68 -12.64 -11.13 7.39
CA GLY A 68 -12.10 -11.15 8.74
C GLY A 68 -10.63 -10.75 8.86
N ILE A 69 -9.97 -10.48 7.75
CA ILE A 69 -8.56 -10.10 7.74
C ILE A 69 -8.46 -8.57 7.70
N PRO A 70 -7.81 -7.96 8.71
CA PRO A 70 -7.68 -6.50 8.73
C PRO A 70 -6.70 -6.02 7.66
N CYS A 71 -7.07 -4.94 6.99
CA CYS A 71 -6.23 -4.27 6.01
C CYS A 71 -5.97 -2.85 6.50
N GLU A 72 -4.73 -2.45 6.54
CA GLU A 72 -4.33 -1.11 6.97
C GLU A 72 -3.52 -0.44 5.88
N ARG A 73 -3.99 0.73 5.43
CA ARG A 73 -3.29 1.56 4.44
C ARG A 73 -2.92 2.86 5.10
N LYS A 74 -1.64 3.23 4.99
CA LYS A 74 -1.13 4.48 5.55
C LYS A 74 -0.58 5.34 4.43
N PHE A 75 -0.94 6.62 4.45
CA PHE A 75 -0.44 7.60 3.48
C PHE A 75 0.30 8.70 4.22
N GLU A 76 1.52 8.95 3.81
CA GLU A 76 2.33 10.03 4.39
C GLU A 76 2.17 11.29 3.57
N ILE A 77 1.88 12.40 4.24
CA ILE A 77 1.59 13.70 3.64
C ILE A 77 2.65 14.69 4.10
N ASN A 78 3.30 15.39 3.18
CA ASN A 78 4.29 16.40 3.56
C ASN A 78 3.62 17.69 4.00
N ALA A 79 4.43 18.68 4.40
CA ALA A 79 3.94 19.97 4.88
C ALA A 79 3.10 20.72 3.85
N GLY A 80 3.31 20.47 2.58
CA GLY A 80 2.54 21.12 1.50
C GLY A 80 1.23 20.41 1.18
N GLY A 81 0.87 19.36 1.90
CA GLY A 81 -0.36 18.61 1.64
C GLY A 81 -0.26 17.62 0.49
N THR A 82 0.95 17.27 0.08
CA THR A 82 1.19 16.34 -1.01
C THR A 82 1.51 14.96 -0.48
N ILE A 83 0.94 13.92 -1.08
CA ILE A 83 1.19 12.53 -0.72
C ILE A 83 2.57 12.12 -1.21
N VAL A 84 3.45 11.75 -0.29
CA VAL A 84 4.83 11.41 -0.60
C VAL A 84 5.16 9.92 -0.43
N GLY A 85 4.29 9.18 0.24
CA GLY A 85 4.52 7.76 0.44
C GLY A 85 3.28 7.04 0.91
N PHE A 86 3.31 5.73 0.83
CA PHE A 86 2.23 4.89 1.36
C PHE A 86 2.79 3.54 1.79
N THR A 87 2.07 2.88 2.69
CA THR A 87 2.29 1.48 3.02
C THR A 87 0.95 0.79 3.12
N SER A 88 0.91 -0.52 2.87
CA SER A 88 -0.29 -1.31 3.08
C SER A 88 0.08 -2.63 3.74
N SER A 89 -0.81 -3.12 4.59
CA SER A 89 -0.59 -4.35 5.35
C SER A 89 -1.90 -5.11 5.44
N GLY A 90 -1.85 -6.40 5.14
CA GLY A 90 -3.02 -7.28 5.21
C GLY A 90 -4.05 -7.08 4.11
N CYS A 91 -3.75 -6.29 3.09
CA CYS A 91 -4.68 -5.98 2.01
C CYS A 91 -4.60 -7.05 0.92
N ILE A 92 -5.65 -7.82 0.76
CA ILE A 92 -5.75 -8.92 -0.21
C ILE A 92 -6.91 -8.72 -1.17
#